data_6bf5d256cc45b9a257053435fbf73ed2
#
_entry.id   6bf5d256cc45b9a257053435fbf73ed2
#
_cell.length_a   1.000
_cell.length_b   1.000
_cell.length_c   1.000
_cell.angle_alpha   90.00
_cell.angle_beta   90.00
_cell.angle_gamma   90.00
#
_symmetry.space_group_name_H-M   'P 1'
#
loop_
_entity.id
_entity.type
_entity.pdbx_description
1 polymer ?
#
loop_
_entity_poly.entity_id
_entity_poly.type
_entity_poly.pdbx_seq_one_letter_code
_entity_poly.pdbx_strand_id
1 'polypeptide(L)'
;MFFFNKNKEKSNNSKLKILSGYNYRYKDIGKESEKTIIKYADYFNFDYEIDKRSSFERHFYWLKIKMFIENLEKGTHEFYLWLDADTFICRYENILNHVDKKKHIFVHNQFFKSKHKTKISNIDYLTWGPNVGVILVRNTKWSLEFFRNVWNKKKYLNHYWPDNAAFMDELGYKA
;
A
#
# COMPACT_ATOMS: atom_id res chain seq x y z
N MET A 1 -35.06 10.81 -0.14
CA MET A 1 -34.89 9.36 0.03
C MET A 1 -34.34 8.83 -1.28
N PHE A 2 -33.01 8.69 -1.41
CA PHE A 2 -32.38 8.24 -2.65
C PHE A 2 -32.15 6.74 -2.55
N PHE A 3 -32.89 5.95 -3.34
CA PHE A 3 -32.66 4.52 -3.50
C PHE A 3 -31.41 4.31 -4.38
N PHE A 4 -30.32 3.81 -3.79
CA PHE A 4 -29.19 3.29 -4.55
C PHE A 4 -29.59 1.95 -5.15
N ASN A 5 -29.74 1.90 -6.44
CA ASN A 5 -30.00 0.69 -7.21
C ASN A 5 -28.76 -0.24 -7.14
N LYS A 6 -28.93 -1.36 -6.47
CA LYS A 6 -27.90 -2.38 -6.19
C LYS A 6 -27.72 -3.36 -7.36
N ASN A 7 -27.65 -2.94 -8.60
CA ASN A 7 -27.28 -3.82 -9.71
C ASN A 7 -26.63 -3.00 -10.84
N LYS A 8 -25.44 -2.43 -10.60
CA LYS A 8 -24.53 -2.15 -11.72
C LYS A 8 -23.66 -3.38 -11.87
N GLU A 9 -23.80 -4.10 -12.97
CA GLU A 9 -22.80 -5.01 -13.44
C GLU A 9 -21.46 -4.27 -13.43
N LYS A 10 -20.52 -4.72 -12.56
CA LYS A 10 -19.16 -4.17 -12.53
C LYS A 10 -18.57 -4.42 -13.90
N SER A 11 -18.29 -3.37 -14.65
CA SER A 11 -17.61 -3.50 -15.93
C SER A 11 -16.26 -4.16 -15.64
N ASN A 12 -15.98 -5.25 -16.37
CA ASN A 12 -14.75 -6.05 -16.26
C ASN A 12 -13.46 -5.30 -16.63
N ASN A 13 -13.40 -3.96 -16.50
CA ASN A 13 -12.33 -3.12 -17.03
C ASN A 13 -11.93 -1.98 -16.08
N SER A 14 -11.95 -2.20 -14.78
CA SER A 14 -11.39 -1.23 -13.84
C SER A 14 -9.87 -1.15 -14.04
N LYS A 15 -9.35 0.07 -14.26
CA LYS A 15 -7.90 0.28 -14.41
C LYS A 15 -7.14 0.19 -13.10
N LEU A 16 -7.81 0.44 -11.99
CA LEU A 16 -7.22 0.50 -10.65
C LEU A 16 -7.92 -0.45 -9.70
N LYS A 17 -7.12 -1.20 -8.94
CA LYS A 17 -7.59 -1.92 -7.76
C LYS A 17 -6.95 -1.35 -6.50
N ILE A 18 -7.78 -1.00 -5.52
CA ILE A 18 -7.34 -0.50 -4.22
C ILE A 18 -7.14 -1.69 -3.30
N LEU A 19 -5.97 -1.77 -2.67
CA LEU A 19 -5.57 -2.79 -1.72
C LEU A 19 -5.45 -2.19 -0.33
N SER A 20 -5.95 -2.86 0.67
CA SER A 20 -5.75 -2.51 2.08
C SER A 20 -5.83 -3.78 2.93
N GLY A 21 -5.43 -3.68 4.20
CA GLY A 21 -5.59 -4.81 5.10
C GLY A 21 -5.33 -4.44 6.54
N TYR A 22 -6.03 -5.15 7.46
CA TYR A 22 -5.86 -4.95 8.89
C TYR A 22 -6.19 -6.21 9.68
N ASN A 23 -5.55 -6.37 10.82
CA ASN A 23 -5.85 -7.43 11.78
C ASN A 23 -6.72 -6.91 12.94
N TYR A 24 -6.94 -7.76 13.94
CA TYR A 24 -7.77 -7.43 15.10
C TYR A 24 -7.30 -6.19 15.88
N ARG A 25 -5.96 -5.88 15.88
CA ARG A 25 -5.39 -4.73 16.61
C ARG A 25 -5.75 -3.38 15.98
N TYR A 26 -5.94 -3.39 14.66
CA TYR A 26 -6.31 -2.22 13.87
C TYR A 26 -7.77 -2.22 13.43
N LYS A 27 -8.60 -3.12 14.03
CA LYS A 27 -9.97 -3.37 13.58
C LYS A 27 -10.84 -2.11 13.56
N ASP A 28 -10.75 -1.28 14.59
CA ASP A 28 -11.65 -0.13 14.72
C ASP A 28 -11.27 0.97 13.73
N ILE A 29 -10.01 1.38 13.68
CA ILE A 29 -9.54 2.37 12.72
C ILE A 29 -9.63 1.83 11.28
N GLY A 30 -9.31 0.55 11.07
CA GLY A 30 -9.38 -0.08 9.76
C GLY A 30 -10.79 -0.13 9.20
N LYS A 31 -11.82 -0.34 10.02
CA LYS A 31 -13.22 -0.28 9.59
C LYS A 31 -13.65 1.13 9.14
N GLU A 32 -13.16 2.17 9.82
CA GLU A 32 -13.46 3.55 9.42
C GLU A 32 -12.72 3.93 8.13
N SER A 33 -11.45 3.55 8.00
CA SER A 33 -10.67 3.71 6.76
C SER A 33 -11.36 2.98 5.59
N GLU A 34 -11.74 1.72 5.77
CA GLU A 34 -12.45 0.90 4.78
C GLU A 34 -13.69 1.60 4.20
N LYS A 35 -14.48 2.27 5.04
CA LYS A 35 -15.66 3.03 4.58
C LYS A 35 -15.30 4.12 3.58
N THR A 36 -14.15 4.79 3.78
CA THR A 36 -13.68 5.83 2.88
C THR A 36 -13.15 5.25 1.57
N ILE A 37 -12.46 4.10 1.66
CA ILE A 37 -11.95 3.35 0.50
C ILE A 37 -13.10 2.87 -0.38
N ILE A 38 -14.12 2.23 0.20
CA ILE A 38 -15.29 1.72 -0.53
C ILE A 38 -16.00 2.86 -1.25
N LYS A 39 -16.28 3.97 -0.55
CA LYS A 39 -16.95 5.14 -1.15
C LYS A 39 -16.17 5.72 -2.32
N TYR A 40 -14.85 5.81 -2.19
CA TYR A 40 -13.97 6.31 -3.26
C TYR A 40 -13.91 5.35 -4.44
N ALA A 41 -13.78 4.05 -4.17
CA ALA A 41 -13.79 3.01 -5.20
C ALA A 41 -15.12 3.01 -5.97
N ASP A 42 -16.24 3.05 -5.29
CA ASP A 42 -17.57 3.13 -5.91
C ASP A 42 -17.75 4.40 -6.76
N TYR A 43 -17.24 5.54 -6.27
CA TYR A 43 -17.35 6.82 -6.98
C TYR A 43 -16.63 6.83 -8.33
N PHE A 44 -15.42 6.21 -8.39
CA PHE A 44 -14.61 6.15 -9.61
C PHE A 44 -14.75 4.82 -10.38
N ASN A 45 -15.59 3.90 -9.93
CA ASN A 45 -15.73 2.56 -10.48
C ASN A 45 -14.40 1.78 -10.46
N PHE A 46 -13.67 1.87 -9.34
CA PHE A 46 -12.47 1.10 -9.06
C PHE A 46 -12.81 -0.19 -8.33
N ASP A 47 -12.01 -1.22 -8.51
CA ASP A 47 -12.08 -2.40 -7.68
C ASP A 47 -11.32 -2.21 -6.37
N TYR A 48 -11.68 -3.00 -5.34
CA TYR A 48 -10.95 -3.00 -4.08
C TYR A 48 -10.86 -4.39 -3.47
N GLU A 49 -9.84 -4.60 -2.67
CA GLU A 49 -9.61 -5.81 -1.88
C GLU A 49 -9.09 -5.41 -0.50
N ILE A 50 -9.82 -5.80 0.56
CA ILE A 50 -9.45 -5.50 1.94
C ILE A 50 -9.23 -6.81 2.68
N ASP A 51 -7.97 -7.09 3.01
CA ASP A 51 -7.58 -8.30 3.69
C ASP A 51 -7.75 -8.15 5.22
N LYS A 52 -8.56 -9.05 5.80
CA LYS A 52 -8.89 -9.06 7.24
C LYS A 52 -8.44 -10.37 7.89
N ARG A 53 -7.40 -11.00 7.36
CA ARG A 53 -6.90 -12.27 7.91
C ARG A 53 -6.45 -12.12 9.36
N SER A 54 -6.74 -13.13 10.17
CA SER A 54 -6.40 -13.12 11.59
C SER A 54 -4.94 -13.48 11.85
N SER A 55 -4.31 -14.22 10.95
CA SER A 55 -2.91 -14.67 11.03
C SER A 55 -2.18 -14.44 9.71
N PHE A 56 -0.88 -14.26 9.81
CA PHE A 56 -0.01 -14.07 8.68
C PHE A 56 1.37 -14.67 8.98
N GLU A 57 2.04 -15.20 7.96
CA GLU A 57 3.33 -15.92 8.10
C GLU A 57 4.52 -15.05 8.55
N ARG A 58 4.36 -13.71 8.47
CA ARG A 58 5.33 -12.71 8.91
C ARG A 58 4.65 -11.67 9.80
N HIS A 59 5.42 -10.68 10.26
CA HIS A 59 4.82 -9.50 10.89
C HIS A 59 3.82 -8.85 9.92
N PHE A 60 2.68 -8.39 10.44
CA PHE A 60 1.55 -7.95 9.61
C PHE A 60 1.88 -6.79 8.64
N TYR A 61 2.92 -6.01 8.91
CA TYR A 61 3.42 -4.98 7.99
C TYR A 61 3.82 -5.55 6.61
N TRP A 62 4.24 -6.83 6.54
CA TRP A 62 4.57 -7.49 5.28
C TRP A 62 3.37 -7.85 4.41
N LEU A 63 2.14 -7.73 4.95
CA LEU A 63 0.93 -8.06 4.21
C LEU A 63 0.83 -7.28 2.89
N LYS A 64 1.15 -5.97 2.93
CA LYS A 64 1.12 -5.13 1.71
C LYS A 64 2.01 -5.65 0.60
N ILE A 65 3.22 -6.11 0.97
CA ILE A 65 4.18 -6.66 -0.01
C ILE A 65 3.62 -7.94 -0.63
N LYS A 66 3.03 -8.82 0.19
CA LYS A 66 2.39 -10.06 -0.26
C LYS A 66 1.22 -9.78 -1.19
N MET A 67 0.33 -8.86 -0.82
CA MET A 67 -0.83 -8.49 -1.63
C MET A 67 -0.42 -7.86 -2.97
N PHE A 68 0.65 -7.05 -3.00
CA PHE A 68 1.18 -6.57 -4.28
C PHE A 68 1.66 -7.72 -5.17
N ILE A 69 2.44 -8.66 -4.64
CA ILE A 69 2.92 -9.83 -5.41
C ILE A 69 1.73 -10.60 -5.99
N GLU A 70 0.78 -11.00 -5.14
CA GLU A 70 -0.38 -11.79 -5.54
C GLU A 70 -1.25 -11.09 -6.59
N ASN A 71 -1.44 -9.78 -6.48
CA ASN A 71 -2.25 -9.02 -7.43
C ASN A 71 -1.49 -8.71 -8.74
N LEU A 72 -0.18 -8.42 -8.67
CA LEU A 72 0.66 -8.24 -9.85
C LEU A 72 0.79 -9.54 -10.66
N GLU A 73 0.86 -10.70 -10.01
CA GLU A 73 0.86 -12.01 -10.67
C GLU A 73 -0.47 -12.32 -11.38
N LYS A 74 -1.60 -11.94 -10.77
CA LYS A 74 -2.92 -12.06 -11.42
C LYS A 74 -3.04 -11.16 -12.66
N GLY A 75 -2.40 -9.99 -12.65
CA GLY A 75 -2.31 -9.08 -13.80
C GLY A 75 -3.64 -8.49 -14.26
N THR A 76 -4.66 -8.43 -13.42
CA THR A 76 -6.04 -8.06 -13.79
C THR A 76 -6.26 -6.56 -13.94
N HIS A 77 -5.38 -5.71 -13.43
CA HIS A 77 -5.50 -4.25 -13.44
C HIS A 77 -4.22 -3.59 -13.92
N GLU A 78 -4.34 -2.38 -14.46
CA GLU A 78 -3.17 -1.58 -14.88
C GLU A 78 -2.41 -1.01 -13.69
N PHE A 79 -3.14 -0.68 -12.60
CA PHE A 79 -2.58 -0.12 -11.37
C PHE A 79 -3.14 -0.79 -10.13
N TYR A 80 -2.33 -0.81 -9.07
CA TYR A 80 -2.69 -1.23 -7.73
C TYR A 80 -2.30 -0.14 -6.73
N LEU A 81 -3.26 0.30 -5.89
CA LEU A 81 -3.06 1.31 -4.86
C LEU A 81 -3.16 0.65 -3.49
N TRP A 82 -2.07 0.63 -2.74
CA TRP A 82 -2.10 0.25 -1.34
C TRP A 82 -2.40 1.45 -0.45
N LEU A 83 -3.29 1.26 0.53
CA LEU A 83 -3.58 2.20 1.61
C LEU A 83 -3.47 1.46 2.95
N ASP A 84 -2.63 1.94 3.86
CA ASP A 84 -2.56 1.40 5.22
C ASP A 84 -3.90 1.55 5.95
N ALA A 85 -4.13 0.71 6.97
CA ALA A 85 -5.39 0.64 7.72
C ALA A 85 -5.80 1.95 8.43
N ASP A 86 -4.87 2.86 8.64
CA ASP A 86 -5.06 4.18 9.26
C ASP A 86 -5.06 5.33 8.24
N THR A 87 -5.18 5.01 6.96
CA THR A 87 -5.25 5.99 5.87
C THR A 87 -6.71 6.30 5.53
N PHE A 88 -7.06 7.59 5.47
CA PHE A 88 -8.41 8.05 5.13
C PHE A 88 -8.41 8.84 3.83
N ILE A 89 -9.36 8.53 2.93
CA ILE A 89 -9.54 9.29 1.71
C ILE A 89 -10.45 10.51 2.01
N CYS A 90 -9.86 11.70 1.96
CA CYS A 90 -10.55 12.95 2.30
C CYS A 90 -11.01 13.75 1.07
N ARG A 91 -10.53 13.41 -0.13
CA ARG A 91 -10.89 14.09 -1.38
C ARG A 91 -11.26 13.08 -2.46
N TYR A 92 -12.27 13.43 -3.25
CA TYR A 92 -12.71 12.64 -4.41
C TYR A 92 -12.06 13.18 -5.69
N GLU A 93 -10.76 12.96 -5.80
CA GLU A 93 -9.96 13.26 -6.99
C GLU A 93 -9.40 11.95 -7.54
N ASN A 94 -9.50 11.77 -8.87
CA ASN A 94 -9.01 10.54 -9.47
C ASN A 94 -7.47 10.52 -9.45
N ILE A 95 -6.90 9.66 -8.62
CA ILE A 95 -5.46 9.52 -8.46
C ILE A 95 -4.73 9.22 -9.78
N LEU A 96 -5.39 8.56 -10.73
CA LEU A 96 -4.81 8.24 -12.04
C LEU A 96 -4.55 9.46 -12.92
N ASN A 97 -5.15 10.63 -12.61
CA ASN A 97 -4.87 11.88 -13.31
C ASN A 97 -3.46 12.42 -13.03
N HIS A 98 -2.81 11.94 -11.96
CA HIS A 98 -1.48 12.40 -11.51
C HIS A 98 -0.36 11.40 -11.84
N VAL A 99 -0.66 10.33 -12.59
CA VAL A 99 0.29 9.27 -12.88
C VAL A 99 1.17 9.61 -14.08
N ASP A 100 2.48 9.61 -13.87
CA ASP A 100 3.45 9.55 -14.97
C ASP A 100 3.57 8.10 -15.48
N LYS A 101 3.07 7.84 -16.70
CA LYS A 101 3.08 6.51 -17.32
C LYS A 101 4.47 5.92 -17.55
N LYS A 102 5.54 6.71 -17.40
CA LYS A 102 6.94 6.24 -17.50
C LYS A 102 7.46 5.66 -16.18
N LYS A 103 6.73 5.86 -15.08
CA LYS A 103 7.12 5.38 -13.75
C LYS A 103 6.39 4.10 -13.39
N HIS A 104 7.02 3.30 -12.52
CA HIS A 104 6.48 2.02 -12.08
C HIS A 104 5.84 2.10 -10.68
N ILE A 105 6.41 2.93 -9.80
CA ILE A 105 5.99 3.06 -8.40
C ILE A 105 5.91 4.54 -8.04
N PHE A 106 4.87 4.89 -7.28
CA PHE A 106 4.65 6.21 -6.70
C PHE A 106 4.47 6.06 -5.21
N VAL A 107 5.26 6.76 -4.42
CA VAL A 107 5.22 6.76 -2.97
C VAL A 107 5.31 8.18 -2.45
N HIS A 108 4.76 8.40 -1.26
CA HIS A 108 4.96 9.67 -0.58
C HIS A 108 6.40 9.75 -0.05
N ASN A 109 7.08 10.86 -0.35
CA ASN A 109 8.40 11.14 0.22
C ASN A 109 8.22 11.92 1.52
N GLN A 110 8.59 11.31 2.65
CA GLN A 110 8.40 11.86 3.97
C GLN A 110 9.75 12.27 4.58
N PHE A 111 9.74 13.40 5.29
CA PHE A 111 10.86 13.81 6.10
C PHE A 111 10.78 13.14 7.47
N PHE A 112 11.72 12.27 7.76
CA PHE A 112 11.85 11.63 9.06
C PHE A 112 12.80 12.44 9.95
N LYS A 113 12.23 13.12 10.97
CA LYS A 113 13.00 13.72 12.05
C LYS A 113 13.00 12.76 13.22
N SER A 114 13.99 11.90 13.33
CA SER A 114 14.12 11.04 14.49
C SER A 114 14.59 11.85 15.69
N LYS A 115 13.71 12.06 16.68
CA LYS A 115 14.09 12.49 18.04
C LYS A 115 14.38 11.30 18.96
N HIS A 116 14.21 10.08 18.49
CA HIS A 116 14.39 8.88 19.31
C HIS A 116 15.81 8.34 19.16
N LYS A 117 16.65 8.61 20.15
CA LYS A 117 17.85 7.81 20.40
C LYS A 117 17.38 6.41 20.71
N THR A 118 17.35 5.52 19.71
CA THR A 118 17.20 4.11 19.97
C THR A 118 18.51 3.60 20.56
N LYS A 119 18.47 2.65 21.51
CA LYS A 119 19.65 2.03 22.12
C LYS A 119 20.59 1.33 21.11
N ILE A 120 20.25 1.35 19.83
CA ILE A 120 20.93 0.61 18.76
C ILE A 120 21.69 1.51 17.79
N SER A 121 21.38 2.82 17.71
CA SER A 121 22.17 3.73 16.87
C SER A 121 22.18 5.15 17.39
N ASN A 122 23.39 5.72 17.53
CA ASN A 122 23.64 7.14 17.80
C ASN A 122 23.54 8.00 16.53
N ILE A 123 22.72 7.62 15.56
CA ILE A 123 22.64 8.33 14.28
C ILE A 123 21.38 9.18 14.29
N ASP A 124 21.55 10.51 14.28
CA ASP A 124 20.49 11.46 14.00
C ASP A 124 20.05 11.31 12.54
N TYR A 125 18.98 10.53 12.29
CA TYR A 125 18.43 10.41 10.95
C TYR A 125 17.52 11.60 10.64
N LEU A 126 18.10 12.62 10.05
CA LEU A 126 17.39 13.60 9.25
C LEU A 126 17.42 13.11 7.79
N THR A 127 16.46 12.31 7.38
CA THR A 127 16.45 11.80 6.01
C THR A 127 15.08 11.92 5.38
N TRP A 128 15.06 12.35 4.13
CA TRP A 128 13.93 12.16 3.25
C TRP A 128 13.93 10.72 2.77
N GLY A 129 12.80 10.06 2.90
CA GLY A 129 12.66 8.69 2.44
C GLY A 129 11.22 8.35 2.09
N PRO A 130 11.01 7.30 1.30
CA PRO A 130 9.67 6.84 0.97
C PRO A 130 8.94 6.34 2.20
N ASN A 131 7.67 6.75 2.34
CA ASN A 131 6.72 6.19 3.30
C ASN A 131 5.81 5.22 2.54
N VAL A 132 5.79 3.96 2.98
CA VAL A 132 5.05 2.88 2.31
C VAL A 132 3.60 2.70 2.80
N GLY A 133 3.06 3.67 3.53
CA GLY A 133 1.65 3.67 3.96
C GLY A 133 0.69 3.94 2.80
N VAL A 134 1.16 4.63 1.75
CA VAL A 134 0.43 4.86 0.49
C VAL A 134 1.37 4.57 -0.67
N ILE A 135 1.05 3.56 -1.47
CA ILE A 135 1.86 3.16 -2.62
C ILE A 135 0.95 2.92 -3.83
N LEU A 136 1.18 3.63 -4.93
CA LEU A 136 0.56 3.32 -6.21
C LEU A 136 1.57 2.61 -7.10
N VAL A 137 1.20 1.47 -7.64
CA VAL A 137 2.06 0.59 -8.43
C VAL A 137 1.44 0.35 -9.79
N ARG A 138 2.20 0.57 -10.84
CA ARG A 138 1.84 0.15 -12.19
C ARG A 138 2.15 -1.33 -12.37
N ASN A 139 1.22 -2.06 -12.96
CA ASN A 139 1.40 -3.49 -13.25
C ASN A 139 2.41 -3.68 -14.38
N THR A 140 3.63 -4.02 -14.03
CA THR A 140 4.72 -4.31 -14.95
C THR A 140 5.58 -5.45 -14.43
N LYS A 141 6.32 -6.11 -15.31
CA LYS A 141 7.28 -7.15 -14.93
C LYS A 141 8.28 -6.61 -13.89
N TRP A 142 8.77 -5.38 -14.10
CA TRP A 142 9.69 -4.72 -13.18
C TRP A 142 9.07 -4.56 -11.78
N SER A 143 7.80 -4.13 -11.69
CA SER A 143 7.11 -3.97 -10.40
C SER A 143 6.99 -5.29 -9.66
N LEU A 144 6.65 -6.37 -10.37
CA LEU A 144 6.56 -7.70 -9.76
C LEU A 144 7.92 -8.18 -9.23
N GLU A 145 8.98 -8.02 -10.03
CA GLU A 145 10.34 -8.37 -9.61
C GLU A 145 10.79 -7.54 -8.40
N PHE A 146 10.51 -6.22 -8.41
CA PHE A 146 10.80 -5.34 -7.29
C PHE A 146 10.15 -5.83 -5.98
N PHE A 147 8.85 -6.12 -5.97
CA PHE A 147 8.17 -6.60 -4.76
C PHE A 147 8.61 -8.00 -4.33
N ARG A 148 8.98 -8.88 -5.24
CA ARG A 148 9.60 -10.18 -4.94
C ARG A 148 10.96 -10.00 -4.26
N ASN A 149 11.77 -9.06 -4.74
CA ASN A 149 13.06 -8.74 -4.12
C ASN A 149 12.87 -8.17 -2.71
N VAL A 150 11.93 -7.21 -2.53
CA VAL A 150 11.56 -6.69 -1.20
C VAL A 150 11.15 -7.83 -0.27
N TRP A 151 10.29 -8.74 -0.72
CA TRP A 151 9.85 -9.91 0.06
C TRP A 151 11.02 -10.79 0.49
N ASN A 152 12.01 -10.97 -0.35
CA ASN A 152 13.16 -11.82 -0.08
C ASN A 152 14.22 -11.21 0.84
N LYS A 153 14.10 -9.96 1.26
CA LYS A 153 15.05 -9.28 2.16
C LYS A 153 14.88 -9.72 3.63
N LYS A 154 15.24 -10.97 3.91
CA LYS A 154 15.09 -11.61 5.25
C LYS A 154 15.76 -10.83 6.39
N LYS A 155 16.81 -10.05 6.11
CA LYS A 155 17.53 -9.25 7.11
C LYS A 155 16.64 -8.22 7.83
N TYR A 156 15.50 -7.85 7.23
CA TYR A 156 14.55 -6.87 7.81
C TYR A 156 13.37 -7.50 8.55
N LEU A 157 13.27 -8.83 8.66
CA LEU A 157 12.11 -9.48 9.33
C LEU A 157 11.90 -9.00 10.77
N ASN A 158 12.98 -8.69 11.48
CA ASN A 158 12.96 -8.22 12.86
C ASN A 158 13.26 -6.72 12.99
N HIS A 159 13.21 -5.97 11.88
CA HIS A 159 13.40 -4.52 11.90
C HIS A 159 12.17 -3.81 12.51
N TYR A 160 12.33 -2.62 13.08
CA TYR A 160 11.22 -1.86 13.67
C TYR A 160 10.13 -1.49 12.64
N TRP A 161 10.55 -1.12 11.43
CA TRP A 161 9.69 -0.90 10.25
C TRP A 161 10.13 -1.85 9.14
N PRO A 162 9.76 -3.14 9.21
CA PRO A 162 10.42 -4.16 8.41
C PRO A 162 10.13 -4.04 6.90
N ASP A 163 8.89 -3.75 6.54
CA ASP A 163 8.46 -3.57 5.16
C ASP A 163 9.03 -2.29 4.54
N ASN A 164 8.98 -1.17 5.29
CA ASN A 164 9.51 0.11 4.83
C ASN A 164 11.04 0.05 4.63
N ALA A 165 11.76 -0.54 5.60
CA ALA A 165 13.21 -0.69 5.51
C ALA A 165 13.64 -1.58 4.32
N ALA A 166 12.93 -2.71 4.11
CA ALA A 166 13.18 -3.58 2.98
C ALA A 166 12.88 -2.90 1.63
N PHE A 167 11.80 -2.11 1.57
CA PHE A 167 11.42 -1.34 0.41
C PHE A 167 12.45 -0.25 0.08
N MET A 168 12.89 0.51 1.10
CA MET A 168 13.93 1.54 0.95
C MET A 168 15.25 0.96 0.46
N ASP A 169 15.69 -0.16 1.04
CA ASP A 169 16.91 -0.84 0.64
C ASP A 169 16.86 -1.32 -0.82
N GLU A 170 15.68 -1.78 -1.30
CA GLU A 170 15.51 -2.18 -2.70
C GLU A 170 15.57 -0.98 -3.65
N LEU A 171 15.15 0.19 -3.21
CA LEU A 171 15.30 1.44 -3.96
C LEU A 171 16.72 2.02 -3.90
N GLY A 172 17.65 1.40 -3.15
CA GLY A 172 19.03 1.88 -2.99
C GLY A 172 19.23 2.91 -1.89
N TYR A 173 18.22 3.16 -1.04
CA TYR A 173 18.41 3.96 0.18
C TYR A 173 19.13 3.12 1.24
N LYS A 174 19.97 3.78 2.04
CA LYS A 174 20.52 3.13 3.24
C LYS A 174 19.44 3.13 4.32
N ALA A 175 18.93 1.95 4.65
CA ALA A 175 17.97 1.73 5.73
C ALA A 175 18.68 1.51 7.07
#